data_866b0b0a5cbee7d3bed1ae7e344d3376
#
_entry.id   866b0b0a5cbee7d3bed1ae7e344d3376
#
_cell.length_a   1.000
_cell.length_b   1.000
_cell.length_c   1.000
_cell.angle_alpha   90.00
_cell.angle_beta   90.00
_cell.angle_gamma   90.00
#
_symmetry.space_group_name_H-M   'P 1'
#
loop_
_entity.id
_entity.type
_entity.pdbx_description
1 polymer ?
#
loop_
_entity_poly.entity_id
_entity_poly.type
_entity_poly.pdbx_seq_one_letter_code
_entity_poly.pdbx_strand_id
1 'polypeptide(L)'
;SSSSSYPVLNYLYPGPQSGSVGSRSFRASRSDKQALAELGFIVVEVDAMGTPGRSKSFHEFYYGNMGDNGLPDQITTIKQLGERHSWMDIDRVGIFGHSGGGFASTRALFAYPEFYDVAVSGAGNHDNRNYADPWGEKWQGLLKATNIDGATDDQSTNYDNQANQLVADSLQGKLLITHGTLDTNVPPYNTLLVVNALIEANKDFDMIMFPNRGHGYYGEDYMMRKRWDYFVEHLKGVEPPKEFEFGVD
;
A
#
# COMPACT_ATOMS: atom_id res chain seq x y z
N SER A 1 32.89 4.00 15.53
CA SER A 1 32.27 3.78 14.21
C SER A 1 30.77 3.96 14.39
N SER A 2 30.19 5.02 13.81
CA SER A 2 28.75 5.13 13.69
C SER A 2 28.28 3.94 12.84
N SER A 3 27.54 3.02 13.43
CA SER A 3 26.89 1.96 12.66
C SER A 3 25.91 2.63 11.73
N SER A 4 26.11 2.54 10.42
CA SER A 4 25.17 3.06 9.43
C SER A 4 23.83 2.33 9.62
N SER A 5 22.75 3.08 9.78
CA SER A 5 21.39 2.54 9.78
C SER A 5 20.68 2.92 8.47
N TYR A 6 19.82 2.03 8.00
CA TYR A 6 19.17 2.14 6.70
C TYR A 6 17.64 2.17 6.88
N PRO A 7 16.93 3.11 6.23
CA PRO A 7 15.48 3.13 6.22
C PRO A 7 14.88 1.83 5.68
N VAL A 8 13.70 1.50 6.14
CA VAL A 8 13.00 0.27 5.78
C VAL A 8 11.89 0.57 4.78
N LEU A 9 11.77 -0.24 3.75
CA LEU A 9 10.66 -0.25 2.82
C LEU A 9 9.88 -1.55 2.93
N ASN A 10 8.62 -1.46 3.24
CA ASN A 10 7.70 -2.58 3.27
C ASN A 10 6.99 -2.69 1.92
N TYR A 11 7.28 -3.74 1.16
CA TYR A 11 6.48 -4.10 -0.01
C TYR A 11 5.42 -5.11 0.40
N LEU A 12 4.19 -4.93 -0.10
CA LEU A 12 3.15 -5.91 0.12
C LEU A 12 2.17 -6.03 -1.05
N TYR A 13 1.64 -7.24 -1.19
CA TYR A 13 0.39 -7.51 -1.89
C TYR A 13 -0.42 -8.47 -1.02
N PRO A 14 -1.25 -7.97 -0.10
CA PRO A 14 -1.95 -8.79 0.89
C PRO A 14 -3.24 -9.38 0.35
N GLY A 15 -3.26 -9.76 -0.91
CA GLY A 15 -4.45 -10.32 -1.56
C GLY A 15 -4.87 -11.66 -0.95
N PRO A 16 -6.16 -11.86 -0.64
CA PRO A 16 -6.64 -13.14 -0.17
C PRO A 16 -6.59 -14.24 -1.25
N GLN A 17 -6.43 -13.85 -2.51
CA GLN A 17 -6.28 -14.78 -3.64
C GLN A 17 -4.83 -15.16 -3.94
N SER A 18 -3.84 -14.39 -3.48
CA SER A 18 -2.42 -14.68 -3.75
C SER A 18 -1.51 -14.05 -2.70
N GLY A 19 -0.36 -14.70 -2.44
CA GLY A 19 0.74 -14.10 -1.69
C GLY A 19 1.72 -13.38 -2.62
N SER A 20 2.65 -12.64 -2.03
CA SER A 20 3.69 -11.89 -2.75
C SER A 20 5.09 -12.49 -2.60
N VAL A 21 5.41 -13.14 -1.49
CA VAL A 21 6.73 -13.70 -1.21
C VAL A 21 7.07 -14.87 -2.14
N GLY A 22 6.11 -15.72 -2.46
CA GLY A 22 6.27 -16.89 -3.32
C GLY A 22 6.99 -18.05 -2.63
N SER A 23 8.14 -18.47 -3.15
CA SER A 23 8.88 -19.61 -2.59
C SER A 23 9.92 -19.19 -1.55
N ARG A 24 10.37 -20.15 -0.73
CA ARG A 24 11.47 -19.97 0.24
C ARG A 24 12.87 -20.02 -0.40
N SER A 25 12.96 -20.14 -1.73
CA SER A 25 14.23 -20.20 -2.42
C SER A 25 14.91 -18.83 -2.49
N PHE A 26 16.21 -18.84 -2.33
CA PHE A 26 17.02 -17.65 -2.61
C PHE A 26 16.91 -17.25 -4.09
N ARG A 27 16.83 -15.96 -4.35
CA ARG A 27 16.91 -15.36 -5.69
C ARG A 27 17.95 -14.26 -5.67
N ALA A 28 18.88 -14.31 -6.61
CA ALA A 28 19.98 -13.34 -6.70
C ALA A 28 19.52 -11.93 -7.04
N SER A 29 18.35 -11.78 -7.69
CA SER A 29 17.75 -10.48 -8.01
C SER A 29 16.24 -10.53 -7.78
N ARG A 30 15.71 -9.44 -7.29
CA ARG A 30 14.28 -9.20 -7.00
C ARG A 30 13.74 -7.99 -7.76
N SER A 31 14.29 -7.71 -8.95
CA SER A 31 13.87 -6.56 -9.79
C SER A 31 13.87 -5.25 -9.01
N ASP A 32 12.75 -4.53 -9.00
CA ASP A 32 12.57 -3.24 -8.34
C ASP A 32 12.98 -3.27 -6.85
N LYS A 33 12.70 -4.34 -6.13
CA LYS A 33 13.10 -4.49 -4.72
C LYS A 33 14.62 -4.54 -4.55
N GLN A 34 15.32 -5.17 -5.48
CA GLN A 34 16.79 -5.17 -5.50
C GLN A 34 17.31 -3.76 -5.80
N ALA A 35 16.73 -3.06 -6.76
CA ALA A 35 17.13 -1.69 -7.07
C ALA A 35 16.94 -0.74 -5.88
N LEU A 36 15.86 -0.87 -5.14
CA LEU A 36 15.64 -0.11 -3.90
C LEU A 36 16.68 -0.46 -2.82
N ALA A 37 17.09 -1.72 -2.72
CA ALA A 37 18.18 -2.12 -1.81
C ALA A 37 19.52 -1.52 -2.23
N GLU A 38 19.81 -1.44 -3.51
CA GLU A 38 21.00 -0.77 -4.07
C GLU A 38 21.02 0.74 -3.78
N LEU A 39 19.83 1.37 -3.68
CA LEU A 39 19.68 2.76 -3.26
C LEU A 39 19.87 2.96 -1.75
N GLY A 40 20.12 1.88 -1.00
CA GLY A 40 20.41 1.93 0.44
C GLY A 40 19.17 1.85 1.33
N PHE A 41 18.16 1.11 0.90
CA PHE A 41 17.02 0.74 1.72
C PHE A 41 17.07 -0.74 2.12
N ILE A 42 16.39 -1.08 3.19
CA ILE A 42 16.11 -2.46 3.54
C ILE A 42 14.69 -2.77 3.09
N VAL A 43 14.54 -3.69 2.15
CA VAL A 43 13.21 -4.05 1.64
C VAL A 43 12.70 -5.31 2.35
N VAL A 44 11.56 -5.19 3.02
CA VAL A 44 10.89 -6.27 3.73
C VAL A 44 9.61 -6.65 2.99
N GLU A 45 9.40 -7.94 2.81
CA GLU A 45 8.21 -8.51 2.18
C GLU A 45 7.71 -9.70 3.00
N VAL A 46 6.43 -9.68 3.38
CA VAL A 46 5.82 -10.68 4.25
C VAL A 46 4.44 -11.08 3.72
N ASP A 47 4.18 -12.38 3.64
CA ASP A 47 2.84 -12.92 3.47
C ASP A 47 2.20 -13.10 4.86
N ALA A 48 1.42 -12.10 5.27
CA ALA A 48 0.76 -12.01 6.56
C ALA A 48 -0.53 -12.84 6.63
N MET A 49 -1.14 -12.92 7.80
CA MET A 49 -2.48 -13.51 7.96
C MET A 49 -3.47 -12.86 7.00
N GLY A 50 -4.33 -13.69 6.39
CA GLY A 50 -5.22 -13.32 5.30
C GLY A 50 -4.74 -13.76 3.93
N THR A 51 -3.43 -14.03 3.75
CA THR A 51 -2.88 -14.55 2.49
C THR A 51 -3.02 -16.07 2.41
N PRO A 52 -3.11 -16.67 1.18
CA PRO A 52 -3.32 -18.10 1.00
C PRO A 52 -2.06 -18.94 1.21
N GLY A 53 -2.21 -20.25 1.13
CA GLY A 53 -1.10 -21.21 1.15
C GLY A 53 -0.72 -21.73 2.53
N ARG A 54 -1.50 -21.39 3.57
CA ARG A 54 -1.36 -21.88 4.94
C ARG A 54 -2.68 -22.49 5.44
N SER A 55 -2.94 -22.53 6.75
CA SER A 55 -4.18 -23.03 7.31
C SER A 55 -5.40 -22.19 6.89
N LYS A 56 -6.59 -22.77 6.98
CA LYS A 56 -7.84 -22.06 6.72
C LYS A 56 -8.00 -20.84 7.64
N SER A 57 -7.76 -21.00 8.94
CA SER A 57 -7.83 -19.90 9.91
C SER A 57 -6.85 -18.77 9.64
N PHE A 58 -5.67 -19.07 9.10
CA PHE A 58 -4.72 -18.07 8.66
C PHE A 58 -5.22 -17.32 7.42
N HIS A 59 -5.76 -18.03 6.43
CA HIS A 59 -6.23 -17.46 5.17
C HIS A 59 -7.49 -16.60 5.37
N GLU A 60 -8.40 -17.00 6.24
CA GLU A 60 -9.68 -16.30 6.47
C GLU A 60 -9.59 -15.23 7.57
N PHE A 61 -8.38 -14.91 8.04
CA PHE A 61 -8.19 -14.09 9.24
C PHE A 61 -8.89 -12.72 9.16
N TYR A 62 -8.78 -12.02 8.05
CA TYR A 62 -9.43 -10.73 7.87
C TYR A 62 -10.70 -10.77 7.00
N TYR A 63 -11.29 -11.96 6.80
CA TYR A 63 -12.58 -12.06 6.12
C TYR A 63 -13.63 -11.18 6.81
N GLY A 64 -14.32 -10.35 6.03
CA GLY A 64 -15.29 -9.39 6.58
C GLY A 64 -14.66 -8.15 7.25
N ASN A 65 -13.34 -8.12 7.45
CA ASN A 65 -12.59 -6.98 7.98
C ASN A 65 -11.39 -6.65 7.08
N MET A 66 -11.66 -6.35 5.83
CA MET A 66 -10.62 -6.14 4.81
C MET A 66 -9.70 -4.93 5.10
N GLY A 67 -10.12 -4.03 6.00
CA GLY A 67 -9.31 -2.90 6.44
C GLY A 67 -8.08 -3.30 7.26
N ASP A 68 -8.09 -4.47 7.93
CA ASP A 68 -6.92 -5.01 8.64
C ASP A 68 -5.78 -5.34 7.66
N ASN A 69 -6.10 -6.11 6.62
CA ASN A 69 -5.21 -6.38 5.49
C ASN A 69 -3.83 -6.93 5.87
N GLY A 70 -3.72 -7.58 7.04
CA GLY A 70 -2.48 -8.13 7.58
C GLY A 70 -1.44 -7.08 7.99
N LEU A 71 -1.80 -5.81 8.10
CA LEU A 71 -0.89 -4.72 8.49
C LEU A 71 -0.29 -4.89 9.88
N PRO A 72 -1.01 -5.37 10.91
CA PRO A 72 -0.39 -5.65 12.21
C PRO A 72 0.76 -6.65 12.14
N ASP A 73 0.67 -7.67 11.28
CA ASP A 73 1.75 -8.65 11.08
C ASP A 73 2.96 -8.03 10.37
N GLN A 74 2.72 -7.13 9.39
CA GLN A 74 3.79 -6.38 8.72
C GLN A 74 4.59 -5.57 9.74
N ILE A 75 3.90 -4.79 10.56
CA ILE A 75 4.49 -3.94 11.61
C ILE A 75 5.26 -4.80 12.62
N THR A 76 4.64 -5.86 13.12
CA THR A 76 5.26 -6.78 14.10
C THR A 76 6.54 -7.39 13.53
N THR A 77 6.50 -7.82 12.27
CA THR A 77 7.68 -8.40 11.61
C THR A 77 8.82 -7.40 11.50
N ILE A 78 8.55 -6.17 11.07
CA ILE A 78 9.57 -5.13 10.93
C ILE A 78 10.16 -4.77 12.29
N LYS A 79 9.34 -4.64 13.34
CA LYS A 79 9.81 -4.39 14.71
C LYS A 79 10.72 -5.51 15.21
N GLN A 80 10.33 -6.77 15.05
CA GLN A 80 11.15 -7.92 15.45
C GLN A 80 12.46 -8.02 14.66
N LEU A 81 12.47 -7.65 13.37
CA LEU A 81 13.69 -7.58 12.58
C LEU A 81 14.60 -6.45 13.06
N GLY A 82 14.04 -5.28 13.38
CA GLY A 82 14.78 -4.15 13.93
C GLY A 82 15.44 -4.46 15.28
N GLU A 83 14.76 -5.21 16.15
CA GLU A 83 15.35 -5.69 17.41
C GLU A 83 16.56 -6.62 17.20
N ARG A 84 16.58 -7.40 16.12
CA ARG A 84 17.66 -8.34 15.78
C ARG A 84 18.80 -7.70 14.99
N HIS A 85 18.52 -6.63 14.29
CA HIS A 85 19.43 -6.02 13.31
C HIS A 85 19.53 -4.51 13.53
N SER A 86 20.52 -4.08 14.29
CA SER A 86 20.75 -2.67 14.65
C SER A 86 21.01 -1.73 13.47
N TRP A 87 21.23 -2.27 12.27
CA TRP A 87 21.37 -1.51 11.03
C TRP A 87 20.02 -1.22 10.35
N MET A 88 18.90 -1.77 10.83
CA MET A 88 17.56 -1.39 10.40
C MET A 88 17.08 -0.16 11.17
N ASP A 89 16.75 0.87 10.45
CA ASP A 89 16.17 2.10 11.00
C ASP A 89 14.64 2.03 10.94
N ILE A 90 14.05 1.55 12.00
CA ILE A 90 12.58 1.39 12.10
C ILE A 90 11.87 2.69 12.52
N ASP A 91 12.60 3.79 12.69
CA ASP A 91 12.05 5.13 12.85
C ASP A 91 11.89 5.85 11.49
N ARG A 92 12.27 5.19 10.39
CA ARG A 92 12.09 5.65 9.01
C ARG A 92 11.56 4.51 8.14
N VAL A 93 10.25 4.37 8.10
CA VAL A 93 9.58 3.26 7.41
C VAL A 93 8.68 3.75 6.28
N GLY A 94 8.93 3.28 5.07
CA GLY A 94 8.05 3.47 3.92
C GLY A 94 7.30 2.19 3.57
N ILE A 95 6.22 2.34 2.81
CA ILE A 95 5.41 1.23 2.33
C ILE A 95 4.98 1.45 0.89
N PHE A 96 4.92 0.41 0.09
CA PHE A 96 4.46 0.51 -1.29
C PHE A 96 3.83 -0.77 -1.81
N GLY A 97 2.93 -0.59 -2.75
CA GLY A 97 2.27 -1.69 -3.44
C GLY A 97 1.33 -1.20 -4.52
N HIS A 98 0.82 -2.14 -5.29
CA HIS A 98 -0.09 -1.90 -6.40
C HIS A 98 -1.38 -2.68 -6.23
N SER A 99 -2.51 -2.16 -6.74
CA SER A 99 -3.82 -2.84 -6.64
C SER A 99 -4.20 -3.07 -5.16
N GLY A 100 -4.40 -4.31 -4.72
CA GLY A 100 -4.58 -4.63 -3.29
C GLY A 100 -3.42 -4.12 -2.42
N GLY A 101 -2.19 -4.09 -2.95
CA GLY A 101 -1.04 -3.47 -2.29
C GLY A 101 -1.10 -1.95 -2.25
N GLY A 102 -1.71 -1.31 -3.25
CA GLY A 102 -1.99 0.13 -3.25
C GLY A 102 -3.03 0.50 -2.20
N PHE A 103 -4.11 -0.26 -2.12
CA PHE A 103 -5.08 -0.14 -1.02
C PHE A 103 -4.39 -0.21 0.34
N ALA A 104 -3.60 -1.28 0.57
CA ALA A 104 -2.94 -1.52 1.84
C ALA A 104 -1.90 -0.45 2.19
N SER A 105 -1.14 0.06 1.21
CA SER A 105 -0.15 1.12 1.43
C SER A 105 -0.80 2.43 1.88
N THR A 106 -1.92 2.81 1.27
CA THR A 106 -2.71 3.96 1.70
C THR A 106 -3.32 3.72 3.10
N ARG A 107 -3.90 2.54 3.31
CA ARG A 107 -4.48 2.18 4.62
C ARG A 107 -3.45 2.20 5.73
N ALA A 108 -2.24 1.69 5.48
CA ALA A 108 -1.15 1.68 6.44
C ALA A 108 -0.79 3.08 6.93
N LEU A 109 -0.67 4.02 6.01
CA LEU A 109 -0.32 5.41 6.33
C LEU A 109 -1.43 6.14 7.10
N PHE A 110 -2.70 5.77 6.89
CA PHE A 110 -3.83 6.35 7.61
C PHE A 110 -4.07 5.69 8.97
N ALA A 111 -3.97 4.37 9.05
CA ALA A 111 -4.29 3.60 10.25
C ALA A 111 -3.12 3.50 11.25
N TYR A 112 -1.88 3.64 10.77
CA TYR A 112 -0.66 3.51 11.57
C TYR A 112 0.32 4.66 11.30
N PRO A 113 -0.12 5.93 11.44
CA PRO A 113 0.70 7.10 11.13
C PRO A 113 1.91 7.25 12.07
N GLU A 114 1.91 6.57 13.20
CA GLU A 114 3.03 6.51 14.14
C GLU A 114 4.13 5.51 13.73
N PHE A 115 3.88 4.71 12.69
CA PHE A 115 4.83 3.69 12.23
C PHE A 115 5.28 3.87 10.78
N TYR A 116 4.36 4.28 9.90
CA TYR A 116 4.68 4.51 8.49
C TYR A 116 4.80 5.99 8.18
N ASP A 117 5.95 6.40 7.64
CA ASP A 117 6.25 7.80 7.32
C ASP A 117 5.91 8.16 5.87
N VAL A 118 6.08 7.22 4.94
CA VAL A 118 5.95 7.45 3.50
C VAL A 118 5.23 6.29 2.83
N ALA A 119 4.25 6.59 1.98
CA ALA A 119 3.59 5.57 1.15
C ALA A 119 3.61 5.93 -0.33
N VAL A 120 3.87 4.93 -1.18
CA VAL A 120 3.64 5.01 -2.63
C VAL A 120 2.58 3.98 -3.02
N SER A 121 1.41 4.48 -3.33
CA SER A 121 0.19 3.71 -3.58
C SER A 121 -0.16 3.71 -5.06
N GLY A 122 -0.30 2.54 -5.67
CA GLY A 122 -0.72 2.40 -7.07
C GLY A 122 -2.06 1.70 -7.24
N ALA A 123 -3.01 2.34 -7.94
CA ALA A 123 -4.27 1.75 -8.40
C ALA A 123 -5.02 0.91 -7.35
N GLY A 124 -5.09 1.42 -6.12
CA GLY A 124 -5.74 0.72 -5.01
C GLY A 124 -7.27 0.67 -5.14
N ASN A 125 -7.86 -0.48 -4.78
CA ASN A 125 -9.31 -0.65 -4.63
C ASN A 125 -9.75 -0.07 -3.27
N HIS A 126 -9.71 1.24 -3.15
CA HIS A 126 -9.86 1.94 -1.88
C HIS A 126 -11.25 1.84 -1.26
N ASP A 127 -12.26 1.48 -2.04
CA ASP A 127 -13.61 1.18 -1.57
C ASP A 127 -14.21 0.04 -2.39
N ASN A 128 -14.41 -1.10 -1.79
CA ASN A 128 -14.90 -2.30 -2.47
C ASN A 128 -16.35 -2.18 -2.96
N ARG A 129 -17.11 -1.15 -2.53
CA ARG A 129 -18.41 -0.81 -3.13
C ARG A 129 -18.27 -0.32 -4.58
N ASN A 130 -17.07 0.11 -4.96
CA ASN A 130 -16.71 0.58 -6.31
C ASN A 130 -15.70 -0.33 -7.01
N TYR A 131 -15.66 -1.59 -6.61
CA TYR A 131 -14.82 -2.63 -7.19
C TYR A 131 -15.69 -3.82 -7.62
N ALA A 132 -15.08 -4.87 -8.19
CA ALA A 132 -15.79 -6.04 -8.71
C ALA A 132 -16.59 -6.77 -7.60
N ASP A 133 -17.92 -6.76 -7.69
CA ASP A 133 -18.81 -7.40 -6.73
C ASP A 133 -18.43 -8.86 -6.40
N PRO A 134 -18.11 -9.74 -7.40
CA PRO A 134 -17.74 -11.11 -7.09
C PRO A 134 -16.49 -11.24 -6.22
N TRP A 135 -15.56 -10.28 -6.31
CA TRP A 135 -14.38 -10.25 -5.46
C TRP A 135 -14.72 -9.73 -4.06
N GLY A 136 -15.44 -8.61 -4.00
CA GLY A 136 -15.88 -8.00 -2.74
C GLY A 136 -16.74 -8.96 -1.91
N GLU A 137 -17.77 -9.54 -2.50
CA GLU A 137 -18.66 -10.48 -1.83
C GLU A 137 -17.96 -11.75 -1.36
N LYS A 138 -17.01 -12.25 -2.15
CA LYS A 138 -16.24 -13.45 -1.80
C LYS A 138 -15.37 -13.24 -0.56
N TRP A 139 -14.76 -12.07 -0.41
CA TRP A 139 -13.71 -11.84 0.60
C TRP A 139 -14.13 -10.92 1.75
N GLN A 140 -15.18 -10.12 1.54
CA GLN A 140 -15.73 -9.21 2.55
C GLN A 140 -17.16 -9.58 2.98
N GLY A 141 -17.79 -10.50 2.25
CA GLY A 141 -19.19 -10.89 2.44
C GLY A 141 -20.15 -9.96 1.68
N LEU A 142 -21.43 -10.31 1.71
CA LEU A 142 -22.47 -9.51 1.06
C LEU A 142 -22.55 -8.11 1.69
N LEU A 143 -22.73 -7.09 0.86
CA LEU A 143 -22.96 -5.72 1.33
C LEU A 143 -24.26 -5.66 2.15
N LYS A 144 -24.17 -5.11 3.35
CA LYS A 144 -25.29 -4.97 4.28
C LYS A 144 -25.23 -3.61 4.97
N ALA A 145 -26.36 -2.93 5.11
CA ALA A 145 -26.47 -1.79 6.00
C ALA A 145 -26.24 -2.22 7.45
N THR A 146 -25.48 -1.44 8.20
CA THR A 146 -25.19 -1.70 9.62
C THR A 146 -26.12 -0.92 10.56
N ASN A 147 -26.71 0.19 10.09
CA ASN A 147 -27.70 0.97 10.83
C ASN A 147 -29.10 0.73 10.25
N ILE A 148 -29.92 -0.04 10.95
CA ILE A 148 -31.30 -0.37 10.54
C ILE A 148 -32.32 0.59 11.16
N ASP A 149 -31.96 1.36 12.17
CA ASP A 149 -32.85 2.30 12.88
C ASP A 149 -32.81 3.69 12.25
N GLY A 150 -33.80 3.94 11.36
CA GLY A 150 -34.27 5.26 10.96
C GLY A 150 -33.43 6.00 9.93
N ALA A 151 -33.75 5.77 8.69
CA ALA A 151 -33.60 6.61 7.50
C ALA A 151 -32.92 7.98 7.70
N THR A 152 -31.63 8.01 7.56
CA THR A 152 -30.87 9.16 7.04
C THR A 152 -30.09 8.69 5.82
N ASP A 153 -29.83 9.56 4.85
CA ASP A 153 -29.13 9.24 3.58
C ASP A 153 -27.69 8.72 3.75
N ASP A 154 -27.22 8.58 4.97
CA ASP A 154 -25.88 8.12 5.34
C ASP A 154 -25.97 6.73 6.00
N GLN A 155 -26.21 5.71 5.18
CA GLN A 155 -26.26 4.34 5.65
C GLN A 155 -24.85 3.75 5.76
N SER A 156 -24.33 3.63 7.00
CA SER A 156 -23.15 2.85 7.28
C SER A 156 -23.33 1.41 6.80
N THR A 157 -22.26 0.83 6.26
CA THR A 157 -22.25 -0.55 5.77
C THR A 157 -21.11 -1.35 6.36
N ASN A 158 -21.18 -2.67 6.25
CA ASN A 158 -20.07 -3.55 6.65
C ASN A 158 -18.81 -3.37 5.77
N TYR A 159 -18.87 -2.58 4.67
CA TYR A 159 -17.71 -2.24 3.84
C TYR A 159 -16.98 -0.98 4.32
N ASP A 160 -17.52 -0.24 5.27
CA ASP A 160 -16.90 1.00 5.78
C ASP A 160 -15.55 0.73 6.45
N ASN A 161 -15.37 -0.44 7.06
CA ASN A 161 -14.09 -0.83 7.65
C ASN A 161 -12.93 -0.91 6.63
N GLN A 162 -13.25 -1.08 5.34
CA GLN A 162 -12.27 -1.15 4.26
C GLN A 162 -12.09 0.19 3.54
N ALA A 163 -13.10 1.05 3.52
CA ALA A 163 -13.11 2.28 2.73
C ALA A 163 -12.07 3.30 3.23
N ASN A 164 -11.01 3.51 2.44
CA ASN A 164 -9.89 4.39 2.83
C ASN A 164 -10.27 5.86 2.93
N GLN A 165 -11.23 6.34 2.13
CA GLN A 165 -11.69 7.72 2.20
C GLN A 165 -12.33 8.09 3.54
N LEU A 166 -12.84 7.10 4.29
CA LEU A 166 -13.45 7.35 5.60
C LEU A 166 -12.45 7.60 6.74
N VAL A 167 -11.16 7.39 6.48
CA VAL A 167 -10.07 7.57 7.44
C VAL A 167 -8.93 8.44 6.89
N ALA A 168 -9.18 9.15 5.79
CA ALA A 168 -8.18 9.96 5.10
C ALA A 168 -7.70 11.17 5.93
N ASP A 169 -8.51 11.67 6.84
CA ASP A 169 -8.20 12.75 7.78
C ASP A 169 -7.06 12.40 8.75
N SER A 170 -6.76 11.11 8.90
CA SER A 170 -5.67 10.61 9.75
C SER A 170 -4.28 10.71 9.11
N LEU A 171 -4.17 11.11 7.83
CA LEU A 171 -2.88 11.25 7.16
C LEU A 171 -1.93 12.21 7.91
N GLN A 172 -0.73 11.72 8.23
CA GLN A 172 0.34 12.51 8.85
C GLN A 172 1.64 12.46 8.03
N GLY A 173 1.93 11.33 7.38
CA GLY A 173 3.13 11.11 6.57
C GLY A 173 3.02 11.64 5.14
N LYS A 174 3.92 11.20 4.28
CA LYS A 174 3.99 11.58 2.86
C LYS A 174 3.33 10.52 1.99
N LEU A 175 2.35 10.91 1.21
CA LEU A 175 1.60 10.03 0.31
C LEU A 175 1.80 10.43 -1.14
N LEU A 176 2.31 9.51 -1.97
CA LEU A 176 2.18 9.54 -3.41
C LEU A 176 1.12 8.52 -3.84
N ILE A 177 -0.01 9.01 -4.35
CA ILE A 177 -1.08 8.17 -4.87
C ILE A 177 -1.12 8.23 -6.39
N THR A 178 -1.24 7.08 -7.06
CA THR A 178 -1.13 7.00 -8.51
C THR A 178 -2.21 6.12 -9.11
N HIS A 179 -2.63 6.41 -10.37
CA HIS A 179 -3.61 5.59 -11.08
C HIS A 179 -3.50 5.74 -12.60
N GLY A 180 -3.82 4.69 -13.35
CA GLY A 180 -3.97 4.75 -14.81
C GLY A 180 -5.38 5.20 -15.19
N THR A 181 -5.50 6.17 -16.12
CA THR A 181 -6.82 6.75 -16.47
C THR A 181 -7.75 5.81 -17.22
N LEU A 182 -7.21 4.73 -17.82
CA LEU A 182 -7.96 3.70 -18.54
C LEU A 182 -7.99 2.36 -17.79
N ASP A 183 -7.82 2.40 -16.47
CA ASP A 183 -7.88 1.19 -15.64
C ASP A 183 -9.32 0.64 -15.60
N THR A 184 -9.49 -0.53 -16.23
CA THR A 184 -10.77 -1.26 -16.26
C THR A 184 -10.88 -2.36 -15.21
N ASN A 185 -9.79 -2.64 -14.49
CA ASN A 185 -9.77 -3.59 -13.37
C ASN A 185 -10.20 -2.90 -12.08
N VAL A 186 -9.44 -1.88 -11.67
CA VAL A 186 -9.81 -1.00 -10.55
C VAL A 186 -10.16 0.36 -11.12
N PRO A 187 -11.44 0.75 -11.13
CA PRO A 187 -11.83 2.05 -11.69
C PRO A 187 -11.08 3.21 -11.00
N PRO A 188 -10.54 4.19 -11.75
CA PRO A 188 -9.82 5.35 -11.19
C PRO A 188 -10.62 6.13 -10.16
N TYR A 189 -11.93 6.00 -10.18
CA TYR A 189 -12.84 6.58 -9.20
C TYR A 189 -12.49 6.17 -7.76
N ASN A 190 -11.97 4.95 -7.55
CA ASN A 190 -11.49 4.52 -6.21
C ASN A 190 -10.42 5.47 -5.65
N THR A 191 -9.44 5.84 -6.46
CA THR A 191 -8.41 6.83 -6.07
C THR A 191 -9.01 8.22 -5.87
N LEU A 192 -9.93 8.64 -6.74
CA LEU A 192 -10.55 9.97 -6.63
C LEU A 192 -11.40 10.13 -5.37
N LEU A 193 -12.02 9.07 -4.85
CA LEU A 193 -12.70 9.11 -3.55
C LEU A 193 -11.73 9.48 -2.40
N VAL A 194 -10.56 8.85 -2.38
CA VAL A 194 -9.52 9.15 -1.38
C VAL A 194 -8.99 10.56 -1.55
N VAL A 195 -8.71 10.97 -2.78
CA VAL A 195 -8.23 12.32 -3.11
C VAL A 195 -9.23 13.39 -2.66
N ASN A 196 -10.52 13.19 -2.93
CA ASN A 196 -11.55 14.13 -2.48
C ASN A 196 -11.57 14.24 -0.94
N ALA A 197 -11.53 13.11 -0.23
CA ALA A 197 -11.52 13.11 1.23
C ALA A 197 -10.27 13.79 1.82
N LEU A 198 -9.11 13.61 1.19
CA LEU A 198 -7.86 14.31 1.58
C LEU A 198 -7.98 15.82 1.38
N ILE A 199 -8.57 16.27 0.26
CA ILE A 199 -8.82 17.69 -0.01
C ILE A 199 -9.78 18.28 1.03
N GLU A 200 -10.89 17.61 1.31
CA GLU A 200 -11.87 18.05 2.32
C GLU A 200 -11.26 18.11 3.73
N ALA A 201 -10.34 17.19 4.04
CA ALA A 201 -9.59 17.18 5.30
C ALA A 201 -8.39 18.14 5.32
N ASN A 202 -8.16 18.92 4.26
CA ASN A 202 -7.03 19.85 4.10
C ASN A 202 -5.66 19.18 4.33
N LYS A 203 -5.46 17.99 3.73
CA LYS A 203 -4.22 17.22 3.82
C LYS A 203 -3.33 17.44 2.60
N ASP A 204 -2.02 17.51 2.82
CA ASP A 204 -1.03 17.55 1.75
C ASP A 204 -0.70 16.14 1.25
N PHE A 205 -0.74 15.94 -0.05
CA PHE A 205 -0.38 14.69 -0.73
C PHE A 205 0.05 14.96 -2.16
N ASP A 206 0.72 13.97 -2.76
CA ASP A 206 1.11 14.00 -4.16
C ASP A 206 0.29 13.00 -4.98
N MET A 207 -0.05 13.36 -6.22
CA MET A 207 -0.81 12.50 -7.12
C MET A 207 -0.23 12.50 -8.53
N ILE A 208 -0.14 11.31 -9.14
CA ILE A 208 0.15 11.15 -10.57
C ILE A 208 -0.94 10.32 -11.22
N MET A 209 -1.67 10.92 -12.15
CA MET A 209 -2.54 10.19 -13.07
C MET A 209 -1.76 9.86 -14.34
N PHE A 210 -1.78 8.59 -14.75
CA PHE A 210 -1.12 8.10 -15.96
C PHE A 210 -2.12 8.09 -17.12
N PRO A 211 -2.07 9.09 -18.02
CA PRO A 211 -2.99 9.17 -19.15
C PRO A 211 -2.83 7.96 -20.08
N ASN A 212 -3.94 7.43 -20.55
CA ASN A 212 -3.98 6.31 -21.51
C ASN A 212 -3.30 5.00 -20.98
N ARG A 213 -3.15 4.84 -19.68
CA ARG A 213 -2.65 3.60 -19.05
C ARG A 213 -3.78 2.87 -18.34
N GLY A 214 -3.80 1.55 -18.52
CA GLY A 214 -4.64 0.64 -17.74
C GLY A 214 -4.00 0.27 -16.41
N HIS A 215 -4.39 -0.90 -15.87
CA HIS A 215 -3.93 -1.36 -14.54
C HIS A 215 -2.43 -1.67 -14.45
N GLY A 216 -1.73 -1.91 -15.57
CA GLY A 216 -0.35 -2.41 -15.60
C GLY A 216 0.77 -1.35 -15.55
N TYR A 217 0.48 -0.05 -15.44
CA TYR A 217 1.46 1.04 -15.52
C TYR A 217 2.54 1.04 -14.43
N TYR A 218 2.33 0.34 -13.34
CA TYR A 218 3.14 0.43 -12.11
C TYR A 218 4.60 -0.02 -12.30
N GLY A 219 4.87 -0.84 -13.32
CA GLY A 219 6.21 -1.27 -13.72
C GLY A 219 6.87 -0.41 -14.81
N GLU A 220 6.23 0.66 -15.29
CA GLU A 220 6.82 1.56 -16.27
C GLU A 220 7.99 2.34 -15.64
N ASP A 221 9.04 2.62 -16.43
CA ASP A 221 10.26 3.30 -15.97
C ASP A 221 9.98 4.62 -15.26
N TYR A 222 9.08 5.43 -15.80
CA TYR A 222 8.69 6.68 -15.16
C TYR A 222 8.08 6.46 -13.77
N MET A 223 7.21 5.47 -13.62
CA MET A 223 6.60 5.17 -12.32
C MET A 223 7.62 4.60 -11.33
N MET A 224 8.52 3.70 -11.79
CA MET A 224 9.59 3.17 -10.96
C MET A 224 10.50 4.29 -10.47
N ARG A 225 10.94 5.19 -11.38
CA ARG A 225 11.72 6.36 -11.01
C ARG A 225 11.01 7.22 -9.97
N LYS A 226 9.73 7.56 -10.17
CA LYS A 226 8.97 8.39 -9.23
C LYS A 226 8.83 7.75 -7.86
N ARG A 227 8.68 6.43 -7.80
CA ARG A 227 8.67 5.68 -6.54
C ARG A 227 10.02 5.75 -5.82
N TRP A 228 11.12 5.57 -6.54
CA TRP A 228 12.47 5.65 -5.98
C TRP A 228 12.79 7.06 -5.50
N ASP A 229 12.53 8.06 -6.33
CA ASP A 229 12.72 9.47 -6.00
C ASP A 229 11.95 9.86 -4.73
N TYR A 230 10.70 9.43 -4.62
CA TYR A 230 9.84 9.74 -3.48
C TYR A 230 10.39 9.17 -2.16
N PHE A 231 10.86 7.95 -2.17
CA PHE A 231 11.48 7.35 -1.00
C PHE A 231 12.86 7.95 -0.68
N VAL A 232 13.67 8.24 -1.68
CA VAL A 232 14.99 8.90 -1.48
C VAL A 232 14.78 10.28 -0.87
N GLU A 233 13.86 11.06 -1.38
CA GLU A 233 13.58 12.40 -0.87
C GLU A 233 13.03 12.36 0.56
N HIS A 234 11.98 11.57 0.80
CA HIS A 234 11.23 11.68 2.05
C HIS A 234 11.72 10.76 3.19
N LEU A 235 12.46 9.69 2.91
CA LEU A 235 13.03 8.82 3.94
C LEU A 235 14.53 9.05 4.16
N LYS A 236 15.26 9.49 3.12
CA LYS A 236 16.70 9.76 3.25
C LYS A 236 17.02 11.24 3.33
N GLY A 237 16.08 12.12 2.99
CA GLY A 237 16.29 13.56 2.97
C GLY A 237 17.31 14.01 1.89
N VAL A 238 17.41 13.24 0.81
CA VAL A 238 18.34 13.50 -0.30
C VAL A 238 17.54 13.90 -1.52
N GLU A 239 17.90 15.01 -2.17
CA GLU A 239 17.27 15.43 -3.42
C GLU A 239 17.62 14.42 -4.54
N PRO A 240 16.63 13.77 -5.17
CA PRO A 240 16.88 12.84 -6.26
C PRO A 240 17.31 13.59 -7.54
N PRO A 241 18.02 12.92 -8.47
CA PRO A 241 18.40 13.53 -9.73
C PRO A 241 17.17 13.87 -10.56
N LYS A 242 17.12 15.08 -11.11
CA LYS A 242 16.01 15.50 -11.98
C LYS A 242 16.11 14.81 -13.34
N GLU A 243 14.94 14.44 -13.89
CA GLU A 243 14.81 13.89 -15.25
C GLU A 243 15.74 12.70 -15.53
N PHE A 244 16.05 11.91 -14.49
CA PHE A 244 16.90 10.73 -14.64
C PHE A 244 16.29 9.74 -15.65
N GLU A 245 17.10 9.30 -16.60
CA GLU A 245 16.76 8.27 -17.57
C GLU A 245 17.49 6.97 -17.24
N PHE A 246 16.77 5.85 -17.29
CA PHE A 246 17.40 4.54 -17.18
C PHE A 246 18.24 4.29 -18.44
N GLY A 247 19.47 3.81 -18.26
CA GLY A 247 20.35 3.48 -19.37
C GLY A 247 19.71 2.43 -20.29
N VAL A 248 19.76 2.68 -21.60
CA VAL A 248 19.43 1.70 -22.64
C VAL A 248 20.76 1.06 -23.01
N ASP A 249 21.02 -0.15 -22.51
CA ASP A 249 22.13 -0.99 -23.01
C ASP A 249 21.72 -1.76 -24.26
#